data_4f059ed13a769300413bdb4ca407da23
#
_entry.id   4f059ed13a769300413bdb4ca407da23
#
_cell.length_a   1.000
_cell.length_b   1.000
_cell.length_c   1.000
_cell.angle_alpha   90.00
_cell.angle_beta   90.00
_cell.angle_gamma   90.00
#
_symmetry.space_group_name_H-M   'P 1'
#
loop_
_entity.id
_entity.type
_entity.pdbx_description
1 polymer ?
#
loop_
_entity_poly.entity_id
_entity_poly.type
_entity_poly.pdbx_seq_one_letter_code
_entity_poly.pdbx_strand_id
1 'polypeptide(L)'
;MAIEHARADAVTKPWGVKDLRPWSDAGAGGNAIGEILYERTCNGAAVPALLLKLLFTSQPLSIQVHPDDAFAHAMGLANGKTEAWYVLTAAPGAKVALGLSRCLTSQQLRKAIDDDSIADLIVWHAVSPNDVIFVPGRTIHTIGAGLIIAELQQRSDATFRLFDPGRQRELHIEDAILVADAGPADFEMRPNQLTAERRLLVSNPHFVFERIDLAANSSWYLEAERETWLLVLSGSAVAGSFEVAQGDALFAQLDRIEIDAGASGLVGLVAYTGGGPVSHLLQCLTRPGSTDAGRPRELHMPISLVEGKPALGNGRRETIK
;
A
#
# COMPACT_ATOMS: atom_id res chain seq x y z
N MET A 1 -6.79 1.12 -21.46
CA MET A 1 -5.59 0.51 -20.89
C MET A 1 -5.75 0.56 -19.39
N ALA A 2 -5.58 -0.52 -18.73
CA ALA A 2 -5.86 -0.64 -17.30
C ALA A 2 -4.58 -0.59 -16.41
N ILE A 3 -3.38 -0.47 -17.03
CA ILE A 3 -2.12 -0.22 -16.33
C ILE A 3 -1.76 1.28 -16.40
N GLU A 4 -1.32 1.83 -15.29
CA GLU A 4 -0.89 3.23 -15.15
C GLU A 4 0.44 3.30 -14.41
N HIS A 5 1.37 4.14 -14.87
CA HIS A 5 2.48 4.58 -14.03
C HIS A 5 1.92 5.59 -13.03
N ALA A 6 2.04 5.29 -11.74
CA ALA A 6 1.48 6.12 -10.70
C ALA A 6 2.21 7.47 -10.60
N ARG A 7 1.46 8.53 -10.30
CA ARG A 7 2.04 9.83 -9.95
C ARG A 7 2.51 9.78 -8.49
N ALA A 8 3.73 10.23 -8.25
CA ALA A 8 4.31 10.33 -6.92
C ALA A 8 4.16 11.76 -6.39
N ASP A 9 3.21 11.99 -5.50
CA ASP A 9 2.91 13.30 -4.93
C ASP A 9 3.68 13.48 -3.61
N ALA A 10 4.66 14.38 -3.59
CA ALA A 10 5.46 14.67 -2.41
C ALA A 10 4.74 15.62 -1.45
N VAL A 11 4.65 15.22 -0.18
CA VAL A 11 3.95 15.98 0.87
C VAL A 11 4.92 16.41 1.96
N THR A 12 5.01 17.73 2.17
CA THR A 12 5.79 18.32 3.26
C THR A 12 5.17 17.99 4.61
N LYS A 13 5.98 17.48 5.53
CA LYS A 13 5.59 17.18 6.91
C LYS A 13 6.66 17.69 7.88
N PRO A 14 6.29 18.04 9.12
CA PRO A 14 7.26 18.54 10.11
C PRO A 14 8.33 17.50 10.49
N TRP A 15 8.07 16.23 10.30
CA TRP A 15 9.01 15.13 10.54
C TRP A 15 9.76 14.66 9.29
N GLY A 16 9.58 15.34 8.15
CA GLY A 16 10.17 14.95 6.88
C GLY A 16 11.69 15.07 6.80
N VAL A 17 12.26 14.58 5.72
CA VAL A 17 13.69 14.69 5.37
C VAL A 17 13.85 15.49 4.07
N LYS A 18 15.07 15.95 3.79
CA LYS A 18 15.38 16.73 2.58
C LYS A 18 15.94 15.86 1.46
N ASP A 19 16.63 14.79 1.81
CA ASP A 19 17.18 13.82 0.85
C ASP A 19 16.33 12.55 0.87
N LEU A 20 15.62 12.29 -0.22
CA LEU A 20 14.72 11.13 -0.37
C LEU A 20 15.37 10.01 -1.19
N ARG A 21 16.60 10.24 -1.71
CA ARG A 21 17.25 9.25 -2.58
C ARG A 21 17.52 7.94 -1.85
N PRO A 22 17.45 6.82 -2.54
CA PRO A 22 17.20 6.64 -3.99
C PRO A 22 15.71 6.57 -4.40
N TRP A 23 14.79 6.92 -3.50
CA TRP A 23 13.34 6.72 -3.71
C TRP A 23 12.68 7.83 -4.54
N SER A 24 13.22 9.04 -4.48
CA SER A 24 12.68 10.19 -5.21
C SER A 24 13.65 11.36 -5.23
N ASP A 25 13.59 12.17 -6.27
CA ASP A 25 14.30 13.45 -6.38
C ASP A 25 13.45 14.64 -5.89
N ALA A 26 12.25 14.41 -5.38
CA ALA A 26 11.31 15.48 -4.99
C ALA A 26 11.83 16.39 -3.87
N GLY A 27 12.78 15.94 -3.04
CA GLY A 27 13.42 16.73 -1.97
C GLY A 27 14.44 17.78 -2.45
N ALA A 28 14.83 17.79 -3.73
CA ALA A 28 15.83 18.70 -4.27
C ALA A 28 15.47 20.20 -4.15
N GLY A 29 14.19 20.54 -3.93
CA GLY A 29 13.70 21.89 -3.69
C GLY A 29 13.92 22.45 -2.28
N GLY A 30 14.55 21.70 -1.36
CA GLY A 30 14.91 22.13 -0.01
C GLY A 30 13.84 22.00 1.06
N ASN A 31 12.60 21.63 0.70
CA ASN A 31 11.53 21.33 1.65
C ASN A 31 11.73 19.96 2.29
N ALA A 32 11.33 19.82 3.57
CA ALA A 32 11.31 18.54 4.25
C ALA A 32 10.07 17.74 3.82
N ILE A 33 10.27 16.65 3.06
CA ILE A 33 9.21 15.77 2.60
C ILE A 33 9.06 14.62 3.59
N GLY A 34 7.87 14.41 4.11
CA GLY A 34 7.56 13.31 5.03
C GLY A 34 6.86 12.15 4.37
N GLU A 35 6.14 12.40 3.27
CA GLU A 35 5.38 11.39 2.57
C GLU A 35 5.50 11.55 1.06
N ILE A 36 5.53 10.43 0.35
CA ILE A 36 5.22 10.35 -1.08
C ILE A 36 3.95 9.51 -1.20
N LEU A 37 2.89 10.07 -1.77
CA LEU A 37 1.64 9.40 -2.05
C LEU A 37 1.62 8.94 -3.50
N TYR A 38 1.30 7.68 -3.74
CA TYR A 38 1.12 7.18 -5.10
C TYR A 38 -0.35 7.29 -5.51
N GLU A 39 -0.59 8.06 -6.56
CA GLU A 39 -1.92 8.36 -7.07
C GLU A 39 -2.07 7.88 -8.53
N ARG A 40 -3.30 7.54 -8.91
CA ARG A 40 -3.62 7.21 -10.29
C ARG A 40 -3.47 8.43 -11.20
N THR A 41 -3.05 8.21 -12.42
CA THR A 41 -2.86 9.26 -13.42
C THR A 41 -4.06 9.43 -14.36
N CYS A 42 -4.94 8.43 -14.45
CA CYS A 42 -6.12 8.49 -15.31
C CYS A 42 -7.18 9.43 -14.72
N ASN A 43 -7.45 10.54 -15.40
CA ASN A 43 -8.48 11.51 -15.01
C ASN A 43 -9.89 10.90 -15.11
N GLY A 44 -10.69 11.08 -14.07
CA GLY A 44 -12.07 10.56 -13.99
C GLY A 44 -12.16 9.07 -13.65
N ALA A 45 -11.04 8.40 -13.37
CA ALA A 45 -11.07 7.04 -12.85
C ALA A 45 -11.63 7.00 -11.43
N ALA A 46 -12.20 5.84 -11.04
CA ALA A 46 -12.63 5.61 -9.68
C ALA A 46 -11.46 5.78 -8.70
N VAL A 47 -11.74 6.38 -7.54
CA VAL A 47 -10.76 6.50 -6.46
C VAL A 47 -10.41 5.10 -5.97
N PRO A 48 -9.12 4.75 -5.87
CA PRO A 48 -8.72 3.44 -5.37
C PRO A 48 -9.16 3.22 -3.92
N ALA A 49 -9.44 1.96 -3.57
CA ALA A 49 -9.76 1.57 -2.19
C ALA A 49 -8.54 1.57 -1.27
N LEU A 50 -7.36 1.40 -1.85
CA LEU A 50 -6.08 1.40 -1.14
C LEU A 50 -5.28 2.67 -1.42
N LEU A 51 -4.41 3.01 -0.50
CA LEU A 51 -3.42 4.07 -0.64
C LEU A 51 -2.04 3.52 -0.31
N LEU A 52 -1.13 3.63 -1.26
CA LEU A 52 0.27 3.27 -1.12
C LEU A 52 1.09 4.55 -0.91
N LYS A 53 2.01 4.52 0.06
CA LYS A 53 2.87 5.66 0.38
C LYS A 53 4.29 5.23 0.71
N LEU A 54 5.22 6.18 0.60
CA LEU A 54 6.49 6.13 1.29
C LEU A 54 6.50 7.17 2.41
N LEU A 55 6.95 6.76 3.60
CA LEU A 55 7.13 7.62 4.75
C LEU A 55 8.62 7.83 5.04
N PHE A 56 9.02 9.06 5.32
CA PHE A 56 10.41 9.44 5.61
C PHE A 56 10.45 10.19 6.94
N THR A 57 11.05 9.61 7.98
CA THR A 57 10.96 10.16 9.33
C THR A 57 12.28 10.64 9.88
N SER A 58 12.47 11.95 10.04
CA SER A 58 13.59 12.56 10.80
C SER A 58 13.27 12.72 12.28
N GLN A 59 11.98 12.70 12.64
CA GLN A 59 11.45 12.80 14.00
C GLN A 59 10.31 11.81 14.18
N PRO A 60 9.94 11.43 15.41
CA PRO A 60 8.77 10.58 15.65
C PRO A 60 7.49 11.26 15.16
N LEU A 61 6.55 10.47 14.65
CA LEU A 61 5.20 10.92 14.37
C LEU A 61 4.41 11.11 15.69
N SER A 62 3.19 11.64 15.61
CA SER A 62 2.26 11.67 16.75
C SER A 62 1.90 10.27 17.22
N ILE A 63 1.63 10.09 18.51
CA ILE A 63 0.87 8.93 18.98
C ILE A 63 -0.57 9.13 18.50
N GLN A 64 -1.11 8.16 17.80
CA GLN A 64 -2.38 8.28 17.07
C GLN A 64 -3.13 6.95 17.03
N VAL A 65 -4.40 7.03 16.65
CA VAL A 65 -5.26 5.89 16.39
C VAL A 65 -6.13 6.18 15.17
N HIS A 66 -6.51 5.13 14.45
CA HIS A 66 -7.42 5.20 13.31
C HIS A 66 -8.67 4.37 13.57
N PRO A 67 -9.84 4.77 13.06
CA PRO A 67 -11.04 3.94 13.17
C PRO A 67 -10.92 2.67 12.33
N ASP A 68 -11.61 1.62 12.72
CA ASP A 68 -12.02 0.54 11.83
C ASP A 68 -13.24 0.96 10.99
N ASP A 69 -13.70 0.09 10.06
CA ASP A 69 -14.84 0.42 9.20
C ASP A 69 -16.13 0.70 9.99
N ALA A 70 -16.36 -0.03 11.08
CA ALA A 70 -17.58 0.13 11.87
C ALA A 70 -17.65 1.51 12.52
N PHE A 71 -16.55 1.95 13.14
CA PHE A 71 -16.47 3.30 13.72
C PHE A 71 -16.42 4.38 12.63
N ALA A 72 -15.68 4.16 11.55
CA ALA A 72 -15.63 5.11 10.43
C ALA A 72 -17.03 5.38 9.87
N HIS A 73 -17.80 4.35 9.57
CA HIS A 73 -19.18 4.49 9.08
C HIS A 73 -20.10 5.16 10.09
N ALA A 74 -19.99 4.84 11.39
CA ALA A 74 -20.75 5.50 12.45
C ALA A 74 -20.43 7.01 12.55
N MET A 75 -19.22 7.41 12.16
CA MET A 75 -18.77 8.81 12.11
C MET A 75 -19.06 9.48 10.76
N GLY A 76 -19.68 8.79 9.80
CA GLY A 76 -19.98 9.30 8.45
C GLY A 76 -18.79 9.30 7.50
N LEU A 77 -17.71 8.58 7.83
CA LEU A 77 -16.54 8.37 6.96
C LEU A 77 -16.73 7.18 6.04
N ALA A 78 -16.05 7.16 4.91
CA ALA A 78 -16.21 6.11 3.90
C ALA A 78 -15.58 4.78 4.33
N ASN A 79 -14.40 4.83 4.93
CA ASN A 79 -13.61 3.65 5.31
C ASN A 79 -12.88 3.88 6.62
N GLY A 80 -12.58 2.81 7.33
CA GLY A 80 -11.57 2.78 8.37
C GLY A 80 -10.16 2.95 7.79
N LYS A 81 -9.15 2.81 8.64
CA LYS A 81 -7.76 2.97 8.23
C LYS A 81 -6.89 1.88 8.85
N THR A 82 -7.09 0.66 8.39
CA THR A 82 -6.18 -0.47 8.66
C THR A 82 -4.95 -0.33 7.77
N GLU A 83 -3.76 -0.49 8.35
CA GLU A 83 -2.47 -0.26 7.71
C GLU A 83 -1.56 -1.48 7.80
N ALA A 84 -0.60 -1.53 6.88
CA ALA A 84 0.57 -2.40 6.95
C ALA A 84 1.81 -1.60 6.54
N TRP A 85 2.90 -1.79 7.27
CA TRP A 85 4.16 -1.12 7.03
C TRP A 85 5.24 -2.15 6.66
N TYR A 86 6.02 -1.83 5.64
CA TYR A 86 7.23 -2.55 5.28
C TYR A 86 8.43 -1.64 5.47
N VAL A 87 9.35 -2.01 6.34
CA VAL A 87 10.53 -1.19 6.66
C VAL A 87 11.54 -1.30 5.53
N LEU A 88 11.77 -0.19 4.83
CA LEU A 88 12.74 -0.09 3.74
C LEU A 88 14.14 0.22 4.28
N THR A 89 14.21 1.17 5.24
CA THR A 89 15.46 1.58 5.87
C THR A 89 15.19 1.89 7.34
N ALA A 90 16.12 1.49 8.21
CA ALA A 90 16.10 1.79 9.63
C ALA A 90 17.48 2.28 10.09
N ALA A 91 17.54 3.48 10.67
CA ALA A 91 18.73 3.97 11.33
C ALA A 91 19.01 3.16 12.62
N PRO A 92 20.25 3.14 13.12
CA PRO A 92 20.53 2.47 14.40
C PRO A 92 19.62 2.98 15.52
N GLY A 93 18.92 2.06 16.19
CA GLY A 93 17.97 2.37 17.27
C GLY A 93 16.59 2.85 16.80
N ALA A 94 16.30 2.82 15.50
CA ALA A 94 14.97 3.12 14.99
C ALA A 94 13.94 2.12 15.52
N LYS A 95 12.75 2.61 15.80
CA LYS A 95 11.67 1.83 16.42
C LYS A 95 10.29 2.35 16.00
N VAL A 96 9.31 1.48 16.08
CA VAL A 96 7.88 1.81 15.98
C VAL A 96 7.20 1.46 17.30
N ALA A 97 6.01 1.99 17.55
CA ALA A 97 5.26 1.59 18.73
C ALA A 97 3.84 1.16 18.38
N LEU A 98 3.39 0.06 19.02
CA LEU A 98 2.06 -0.49 18.88
C LEU A 98 1.48 -0.85 20.25
N GLY A 99 0.24 -0.43 20.47
CA GLY A 99 -0.49 -0.70 21.69
C GLY A 99 0.11 -0.06 22.94
N LEU A 100 -0.52 -0.34 24.06
CA LEU A 100 -0.13 0.15 25.38
C LEU A 100 0.40 -1.01 26.23
N SER A 101 1.23 -0.71 27.22
CA SER A 101 1.80 -1.71 28.15
C SER A 101 0.76 -2.41 29.03
N ARG A 102 -0.45 -1.87 29.13
CA ARG A 102 -1.60 -2.41 29.86
C ARG A 102 -2.92 -1.89 29.32
N CYS A 103 -4.02 -2.57 29.61
CA CYS A 103 -5.35 -2.10 29.30
C CYS A 103 -5.73 -0.88 30.17
N LEU A 104 -6.34 0.12 29.53
CA LEU A 104 -6.87 1.32 30.16
C LEU A 104 -8.38 1.42 29.95
N THR A 105 -9.11 1.91 30.95
CA THR A 105 -10.47 2.42 30.75
C THR A 105 -10.43 3.74 29.99
N SER A 106 -11.56 4.17 29.40
CA SER A 106 -11.66 5.47 28.72
C SER A 106 -11.26 6.64 29.62
N GLN A 107 -11.60 6.59 30.93
CA GLN A 107 -11.20 7.60 31.91
C GLN A 107 -9.69 7.60 32.16
N GLN A 108 -9.08 6.42 32.23
CA GLN A 108 -7.62 6.29 32.40
C GLN A 108 -6.88 6.74 31.15
N LEU A 109 -7.39 6.41 29.95
CA LEU A 109 -6.81 6.86 28.69
C LEU A 109 -6.87 8.39 28.59
N ARG A 110 -8.02 9.02 28.90
CA ARG A 110 -8.16 10.48 28.97
C ARG A 110 -7.12 11.08 29.89
N LYS A 111 -7.04 10.58 31.12
CA LYS A 111 -6.06 11.08 32.08
C LYS A 111 -4.63 10.96 31.54
N ALA A 112 -4.27 9.85 30.91
CA ALA A 112 -2.94 9.64 30.36
C ALA A 112 -2.63 10.58 29.18
N ILE A 113 -3.65 11.00 28.42
CA ILE A 113 -3.51 12.02 27.37
C ILE A 113 -3.35 13.40 28.00
N ASP A 114 -4.19 13.76 28.99
CA ASP A 114 -4.22 15.07 29.63
C ASP A 114 -2.92 15.39 30.42
N ASP A 115 -2.27 14.36 30.99
CA ASP A 115 -1.04 14.50 31.77
C ASP A 115 0.23 14.01 30.99
N ASP A 116 0.11 13.81 29.69
CA ASP A 116 1.18 13.36 28.77
C ASP A 116 1.76 11.96 29.09
N SER A 117 1.28 11.25 30.10
CA SER A 117 1.80 9.93 30.51
C SER A 117 1.52 8.84 29.48
N ILE A 118 0.69 9.08 28.47
CA ILE A 118 0.48 8.20 27.32
C ILE A 118 1.80 7.83 26.62
N ALA A 119 2.77 8.77 26.62
CA ALA A 119 4.08 8.55 26.02
C ALA A 119 4.91 7.46 26.75
N ASP A 120 4.68 7.27 28.05
CA ASP A 120 5.33 6.24 28.88
C ASP A 120 4.63 4.87 28.79
N LEU A 121 3.36 4.88 28.34
CA LEU A 121 2.55 3.70 28.25
C LEU A 121 2.66 2.97 26.92
N ILE A 122 3.05 3.66 25.85
CA ILE A 122 3.15 3.05 24.52
C ILE A 122 4.31 2.06 24.44
N VAL A 123 4.09 0.91 23.76
CA VAL A 123 5.09 -0.16 23.67
C VAL A 123 5.93 -0.01 22.43
N TRP A 124 7.22 0.26 22.62
CA TRP A 124 8.19 0.42 21.56
C TRP A 124 8.86 -0.89 21.14
N HIS A 125 8.95 -1.14 19.85
CA HIS A 125 9.61 -2.30 19.23
C HIS A 125 10.74 -1.81 18.33
N ALA A 126 11.95 -2.33 18.49
CA ALA A 126 13.05 -2.11 17.55
C ALA A 126 12.70 -2.78 16.21
N VAL A 127 13.02 -2.09 15.12
CA VAL A 127 12.76 -2.60 13.76
C VAL A 127 14.01 -2.53 12.89
N SER A 128 14.05 -3.42 11.91
CA SER A 128 15.13 -3.57 10.93
C SER A 128 14.57 -3.53 9.50
N PRO A 129 15.40 -3.28 8.49
CA PRO A 129 14.95 -3.40 7.09
C PRO A 129 14.34 -4.77 6.80
N ASN A 130 13.26 -4.79 6.04
CA ASN A 130 12.40 -5.93 5.70
C ASN A 130 11.44 -6.40 6.82
N ASP A 131 11.42 -5.77 7.97
CA ASP A 131 10.37 -6.03 8.95
C ASP A 131 9.01 -5.57 8.41
N VAL A 132 7.98 -6.31 8.82
CA VAL A 132 6.59 -6.06 8.45
C VAL A 132 5.80 -5.82 9.71
N ILE A 133 5.02 -4.74 9.74
CA ILE A 133 4.18 -4.37 10.87
C ILE A 133 2.74 -4.24 10.38
N PHE A 134 1.82 -4.97 11.00
CA PHE A 134 0.40 -4.84 10.74
C PHE A 134 -0.24 -3.97 11.82
N VAL A 135 -1.00 -2.98 11.39
CA VAL A 135 -1.68 -2.01 12.26
C VAL A 135 -3.18 -2.06 11.98
N PRO A 136 -3.93 -2.91 12.65
CA PRO A 136 -5.39 -2.90 12.55
C PRO A 136 -5.95 -1.55 12.93
N GLY A 137 -7.06 -1.17 12.34
CA GLY A 137 -7.86 -0.05 12.86
C GLY A 137 -8.04 -0.18 14.37
N ARG A 138 -8.15 0.94 15.08
CA ARG A 138 -8.30 1.07 16.54
C ARG A 138 -7.03 0.84 17.38
N THR A 139 -5.93 0.38 16.76
CA THR A 139 -4.65 0.23 17.46
C THR A 139 -3.98 1.58 17.69
N ILE A 140 -3.64 1.90 18.95
CA ILE A 140 -2.80 3.07 19.27
C ILE A 140 -1.38 2.78 18.80
N HIS A 141 -0.79 3.70 18.01
CA HIS A 141 0.52 3.47 17.40
C HIS A 141 1.27 4.77 17.12
N THR A 142 2.57 4.64 16.85
CA THR A 142 3.40 5.70 16.28
C THR A 142 4.63 5.14 15.57
N ILE A 143 5.19 5.93 14.66
CA ILE A 143 6.45 5.64 13.94
C ILE A 143 7.53 6.53 14.53
N GLY A 144 8.66 5.95 14.92
CA GLY A 144 9.84 6.66 15.42
C GLY A 144 10.63 7.37 14.32
N ALA A 145 11.68 8.05 14.70
CA ALA A 145 12.60 8.70 13.79
C ALA A 145 13.55 7.71 13.10
N GLY A 146 14.12 8.13 11.97
CA GLY A 146 15.16 7.39 11.26
C GLY A 146 14.66 6.21 10.43
N LEU A 147 13.42 6.26 9.99
CA LEU A 147 12.79 5.21 9.20
C LEU A 147 12.40 5.70 7.80
N ILE A 148 12.55 4.81 6.82
CA ILE A 148 11.85 4.88 5.54
C ILE A 148 10.95 3.64 5.47
N ILE A 149 9.66 3.86 5.27
CA ILE A 149 8.63 2.83 5.32
C ILE A 149 7.78 2.91 4.05
N ALA A 150 7.50 1.75 3.44
CA ALA A 150 6.39 1.62 2.51
C ALA A 150 5.12 1.29 3.32
N GLU A 151 4.16 2.20 3.29
CA GLU A 151 2.86 2.07 3.97
C GLU A 151 1.78 1.73 2.96
N LEU A 152 1.07 0.66 3.22
CA LEU A 152 -0.19 0.32 2.56
C LEU A 152 -1.33 0.49 3.54
N GLN A 153 -2.38 1.21 3.15
CA GLN A 153 -3.55 1.44 4.01
C GLN A 153 -4.86 1.38 3.21
N GLN A 154 -5.98 1.18 3.92
CA GLN A 154 -7.27 1.58 3.38
C GLN A 154 -7.24 3.08 3.07
N ARG A 155 -7.87 3.49 1.96
CA ARG A 155 -7.91 4.91 1.60
C ARG A 155 -8.81 5.69 2.54
N SER A 156 -8.17 6.28 3.53
CA SER A 156 -8.80 7.10 4.57
C SER A 156 -7.80 8.11 5.13
N ASP A 157 -8.27 9.30 5.45
CA ASP A 157 -7.48 10.35 6.11
C ASP A 157 -7.77 10.44 7.62
N ALA A 158 -8.63 9.54 8.13
CA ALA A 158 -9.04 9.54 9.53
C ALA A 158 -7.86 9.25 10.45
N THR A 159 -7.38 10.26 11.16
CA THR A 159 -6.28 10.17 12.11
C THR A 159 -6.61 10.94 13.37
N PHE A 160 -6.78 10.23 14.47
CA PHE A 160 -7.03 10.83 15.79
C PHE A 160 -5.76 10.85 16.61
N ARG A 161 -5.23 12.06 16.86
CA ARG A 161 -3.97 12.27 17.60
C ARG A 161 -4.24 12.32 19.08
N LEU A 162 -3.49 11.50 19.82
CA LEU A 162 -3.52 11.46 21.28
C LEU A 162 -2.39 12.29 21.89
N PHE A 163 -1.21 12.33 21.22
CA PHE A 163 -0.05 13.04 21.73
C PHE A 163 0.86 13.47 20.58
N ASP A 164 1.28 14.74 20.57
CA ASP A 164 2.10 15.29 19.50
C ASP A 164 3.07 16.37 20.06
N PRO A 165 4.09 15.97 20.82
CA PRO A 165 4.94 16.88 21.53
C PRO A 165 5.75 17.79 20.60
N GLY A 166 5.84 19.07 20.96
CA GLY A 166 6.62 20.06 20.25
C GLY A 166 5.98 20.56 18.94
N ARG A 167 4.76 20.11 18.62
CA ARG A 167 3.99 20.56 17.44
C ARG A 167 2.64 21.08 17.90
N GLN A 168 2.23 22.22 17.35
CA GLN A 168 0.93 22.84 17.66
C GLN A 168 -0.17 22.28 16.72
N ARG A 169 -0.28 20.93 16.61
CA ARG A 169 -1.36 20.29 15.88
C ARG A 169 -2.49 19.93 16.82
N GLU A 170 -3.70 19.98 16.31
CA GLU A 170 -4.90 19.60 17.07
C GLU A 170 -4.81 18.15 17.55
N LEU A 171 -5.15 17.91 18.80
CA LEU A 171 -5.40 16.59 19.36
C LEU A 171 -6.89 16.27 19.23
N HIS A 172 -7.21 15.01 18.96
CA HIS A 172 -8.57 14.52 18.72
C HIS A 172 -8.97 13.59 19.87
N ILE A 173 -8.97 14.12 21.10
CA ILE A 173 -9.04 13.31 22.33
C ILE A 173 -10.32 12.50 22.40
N GLU A 174 -11.49 13.12 22.14
CA GLU A 174 -12.79 12.46 22.24
C GLU A 174 -12.90 11.31 21.22
N ASP A 175 -12.58 11.60 19.96
CA ASP A 175 -12.63 10.59 18.90
C ASP A 175 -11.63 9.47 19.15
N ALA A 176 -10.42 9.81 19.60
CA ALA A 176 -9.40 8.82 19.94
C ALA A 176 -9.86 7.89 21.07
N ILE A 177 -10.46 8.43 22.13
CA ILE A 177 -10.98 7.64 23.25
C ILE A 177 -12.15 6.75 22.82
N LEU A 178 -13.01 7.27 21.93
CA LEU A 178 -14.14 6.50 21.41
C LEU A 178 -13.69 5.31 20.57
N VAL A 179 -12.63 5.50 19.75
CA VAL A 179 -12.19 4.56 18.74
C VAL A 179 -11.17 3.56 19.28
N ALA A 180 -10.27 3.98 20.19
CA ALA A 180 -9.10 3.20 20.56
C ALA A 180 -9.42 1.89 21.30
N ASP A 181 -8.74 0.82 20.90
CA ASP A 181 -8.47 -0.32 21.75
C ASP A 181 -7.29 0.04 22.65
N ALA A 182 -7.60 0.55 23.85
CA ALA A 182 -6.62 1.11 24.77
C ALA A 182 -5.92 0.00 25.58
N GLY A 183 -5.20 -0.88 24.91
CA GLY A 183 -4.51 -2.03 25.51
C GLY A 183 -3.28 -2.49 24.70
N PRO A 184 -2.70 -3.62 25.11
CA PRO A 184 -1.63 -4.26 24.35
C PRO A 184 -2.07 -4.63 22.92
N ALA A 185 -1.14 -4.58 21.98
CA ALA A 185 -1.34 -5.02 20.60
C ALA A 185 -0.31 -6.07 20.22
N ASP A 186 -0.69 -6.98 19.32
CA ASP A 186 0.22 -7.99 18.78
C ASP A 186 1.19 -7.33 17.79
N PHE A 187 2.47 -7.58 17.99
CA PHE A 187 3.53 -7.08 17.11
C PHE A 187 4.05 -8.13 16.12
N GLU A 188 3.93 -9.42 16.47
CA GLU A 188 4.53 -10.49 15.68
C GLU A 188 3.81 -10.70 14.35
N MET A 189 4.51 -10.42 13.25
CA MET A 189 4.12 -10.83 11.90
C MET A 189 5.04 -11.95 11.42
N ARG A 190 4.44 -12.99 10.83
CA ARG A 190 5.18 -14.12 10.26
C ARG A 190 4.95 -14.18 8.76
N PRO A 191 5.80 -13.52 7.96
CA PRO A 191 5.73 -13.64 6.51
C PRO A 191 5.78 -15.10 6.07
N ASN A 192 4.93 -15.47 5.10
CA ASN A 192 4.81 -16.84 4.61
C ASN A 192 5.25 -16.91 3.14
N GLN A 193 6.12 -17.89 2.82
CA GLN A 193 6.53 -18.12 1.44
C GLN A 193 5.41 -18.79 0.66
N LEU A 194 4.93 -18.16 -0.42
CA LEU A 194 3.88 -18.70 -1.30
C LEU A 194 4.49 -19.47 -2.48
N THR A 195 5.48 -18.88 -3.16
CA THR A 195 6.29 -19.50 -4.21
C THR A 195 7.76 -19.09 -4.04
N ALA A 196 8.65 -19.53 -4.92
CA ALA A 196 10.05 -19.08 -4.87
C ALA A 196 10.18 -17.57 -5.00
N GLU A 197 9.27 -16.93 -5.77
CA GLU A 197 9.32 -15.52 -6.09
C GLU A 197 8.33 -14.67 -5.26
N ARG A 198 7.40 -15.28 -4.52
CA ARG A 198 6.33 -14.56 -3.80
C ARG A 198 6.38 -14.87 -2.31
N ARG A 199 6.36 -13.82 -1.49
CA ARG A 199 6.25 -13.91 -0.04
C ARG A 199 5.06 -13.09 0.44
N LEU A 200 4.10 -13.74 1.09
CA LEU A 200 2.99 -13.08 1.77
C LEU A 200 3.52 -12.34 3.00
N LEU A 201 3.24 -11.06 3.07
CA LEU A 201 3.59 -10.18 4.19
C LEU A 201 2.41 -10.00 5.13
N VAL A 202 1.26 -9.60 4.60
CA VAL A 202 0.01 -9.37 5.32
C VAL A 202 -1.16 -9.85 4.48
N SER A 203 -2.15 -10.46 5.14
CA SER A 203 -3.47 -10.75 4.55
C SER A 203 -4.53 -10.44 5.60
N ASN A 204 -5.50 -9.60 5.24
CA ASN A 204 -6.62 -9.20 6.08
C ASN A 204 -7.86 -8.97 5.18
N PRO A 205 -9.06 -8.71 5.73
CA PRO A 205 -10.26 -8.54 4.91
C PRO A 205 -10.21 -7.43 3.85
N HIS A 206 -9.33 -6.42 4.03
CA HIS A 206 -9.28 -5.24 3.17
C HIS A 206 -8.27 -5.39 2.04
N PHE A 207 -7.09 -5.99 2.34
CA PHE A 207 -6.00 -6.12 1.37
C PHE A 207 -5.09 -7.32 1.64
N VAL A 208 -4.37 -7.69 0.60
CA VAL A 208 -3.21 -8.57 0.64
C VAL A 208 -1.98 -7.76 0.27
N PHE A 209 -0.89 -7.99 1.00
CA PHE A 209 0.39 -7.33 0.79
C PHE A 209 1.48 -8.40 0.65
N GLU A 210 2.18 -8.40 -0.47
CA GLU A 210 3.21 -9.38 -0.80
C GLU A 210 4.49 -8.70 -1.23
N ARG A 211 5.61 -9.39 -1.03
CA ARG A 211 6.87 -9.08 -1.68
C ARG A 211 7.08 -10.06 -2.83
N ILE A 212 7.56 -9.55 -3.97
CA ILE A 212 8.00 -10.33 -5.12
C ILE A 212 9.49 -10.13 -5.37
N ASP A 213 10.18 -11.21 -5.78
CA ASP A 213 11.60 -11.22 -6.12
C ASP A 213 11.76 -11.92 -7.48
N LEU A 214 11.92 -11.15 -8.57
CA LEU A 214 12.03 -11.65 -9.93
C LEU A 214 13.48 -11.71 -10.35
N ALA A 215 13.91 -12.86 -10.87
CA ALA A 215 15.28 -13.08 -11.30
C ALA A 215 15.67 -12.16 -12.46
N ALA A 216 16.96 -11.84 -12.56
CA ALA A 216 17.52 -11.08 -13.68
C ALA A 216 17.15 -11.70 -15.04
N ASN A 217 16.74 -10.86 -16.00
CA ASN A 217 16.38 -11.25 -17.36
C ASN A 217 15.28 -12.33 -17.44
N SER A 218 14.36 -12.33 -16.49
CA SER A 218 13.16 -13.19 -16.50
C SER A 218 11.93 -12.40 -16.92
N SER A 219 10.96 -13.10 -17.54
CA SER A 219 9.70 -12.50 -17.98
C SER A 219 8.52 -13.15 -17.25
N TRP A 220 7.57 -12.35 -16.85
CA TRP A 220 6.45 -12.74 -16.01
C TRP A 220 5.15 -12.07 -16.46
N TYR A 221 4.01 -12.71 -16.20
CA TYR A 221 2.73 -12.03 -16.15
C TYR A 221 2.33 -11.76 -14.71
N LEU A 222 1.90 -10.54 -14.43
CA LEU A 222 1.19 -10.14 -13.22
C LEU A 222 -0.30 -10.02 -13.56
N GLU A 223 -1.14 -10.86 -12.93
CA GLU A 223 -2.60 -10.87 -13.13
C GLU A 223 -3.27 -9.91 -12.14
N ALA A 224 -3.65 -8.74 -12.62
CA ALA A 224 -4.33 -7.72 -11.82
C ALA A 224 -5.85 -7.83 -11.96
N GLU A 225 -6.46 -8.93 -11.47
CA GLU A 225 -7.93 -9.13 -11.51
C GLU A 225 -8.73 -8.07 -10.75
N ARG A 226 -8.09 -7.40 -9.82
CA ARG A 226 -8.66 -6.37 -8.96
C ARG A 226 -7.69 -5.22 -8.82
N GLU A 227 -8.07 -4.18 -8.09
CA GLU A 227 -7.14 -3.10 -7.74
C GLU A 227 -5.82 -3.68 -7.23
N THR A 228 -4.73 -3.39 -7.96
CA THR A 228 -3.40 -3.92 -7.69
C THR A 228 -2.37 -2.80 -7.86
N TRP A 229 -1.49 -2.68 -6.88
CA TRP A 229 -0.36 -1.77 -6.86
C TRP A 229 0.95 -2.57 -6.88
N LEU A 230 1.94 -2.12 -7.64
CA LEU A 230 3.30 -2.64 -7.62
C LEU A 230 4.25 -1.48 -7.33
N LEU A 231 4.97 -1.52 -6.22
CA LEU A 231 6.06 -0.59 -5.88
C LEU A 231 7.40 -1.28 -6.10
N VAL A 232 8.27 -0.67 -6.88
CA VAL A 232 9.63 -1.19 -7.13
C VAL A 232 10.56 -0.83 -5.97
N LEU A 233 11.13 -1.83 -5.32
CA LEU A 233 12.07 -1.66 -4.20
C LEU A 233 13.52 -1.63 -4.67
N SER A 234 13.88 -2.43 -5.68
CA SER A 234 15.21 -2.45 -6.28
C SER A 234 15.18 -3.13 -7.63
N GLY A 235 16.22 -2.91 -8.43
CA GLY A 235 16.28 -3.39 -9.81
C GLY A 235 15.48 -2.51 -10.75
N SER A 236 15.13 -3.07 -11.90
CA SER A 236 14.36 -2.41 -12.95
C SER A 236 13.59 -3.42 -13.79
N ALA A 237 12.57 -2.96 -14.49
CA ALA A 237 11.82 -3.78 -15.44
C ALA A 237 11.20 -2.91 -16.53
N VAL A 238 10.81 -3.59 -17.63
CA VAL A 238 9.78 -3.06 -18.53
C VAL A 238 8.47 -3.75 -18.12
N ALA A 239 7.48 -2.97 -17.69
CA ALA A 239 6.17 -3.47 -17.26
C ALA A 239 5.09 -2.90 -18.18
N GLY A 240 4.57 -3.74 -19.07
CA GLY A 240 3.74 -3.31 -20.18
C GLY A 240 4.48 -2.31 -21.08
N SER A 241 4.08 -1.04 -21.10
CA SER A 241 4.73 0.04 -21.85
C SER A 241 5.63 0.95 -21.01
N PHE A 242 5.81 0.66 -19.73
CA PHE A 242 6.53 1.52 -18.80
C PHE A 242 7.89 0.92 -18.41
N GLU A 243 8.95 1.72 -18.51
CA GLU A 243 10.20 1.43 -17.82
C GLU A 243 10.03 1.86 -16.36
N VAL A 244 10.36 0.95 -15.44
CA VAL A 244 10.24 1.17 -13.99
C VAL A 244 11.52 0.83 -13.27
N ALA A 245 11.84 1.61 -12.25
CA ALA A 245 13.02 1.46 -11.41
C ALA A 245 12.65 1.72 -9.94
N GLN A 246 13.63 1.68 -9.06
CA GLN A 246 13.44 1.89 -7.63
C GLN A 246 12.70 3.20 -7.34
N GLY A 247 11.63 3.11 -6.55
CA GLY A 247 10.77 4.22 -6.18
C GLY A 247 9.56 4.43 -7.09
N ASP A 248 9.52 3.79 -8.28
CA ASP A 248 8.36 3.83 -9.15
C ASP A 248 7.25 2.91 -8.65
N ALA A 249 6.00 3.32 -8.87
CA ALA A 249 4.84 2.48 -8.62
C ALA A 249 3.93 2.39 -9.86
N LEU A 250 3.32 1.24 -10.02
CA LEU A 250 2.30 0.98 -11.04
C LEU A 250 0.96 0.67 -10.38
N PHE A 251 -0.10 1.10 -11.02
CA PHE A 251 -1.46 0.71 -10.73
C PHE A 251 -2.01 -0.13 -11.89
N ALA A 252 -2.72 -1.20 -11.57
CA ALA A 252 -3.45 -1.99 -12.55
C ALA A 252 -4.76 -2.53 -11.97
N GLN A 253 -5.75 -2.71 -12.83
CA GLN A 253 -7.04 -3.29 -12.45
C GLN A 253 -7.70 -3.92 -13.67
N LEU A 254 -8.19 -5.17 -13.52
CA LEU A 254 -8.81 -5.96 -14.59
C LEU A 254 -7.91 -6.06 -15.83
N ASP A 255 -6.61 -6.29 -15.59
CA ASP A 255 -5.60 -6.36 -16.64
C ASP A 255 -4.52 -7.39 -16.31
N ARG A 256 -3.75 -7.75 -17.33
CA ARG A 256 -2.56 -8.59 -17.24
C ARG A 256 -1.36 -7.77 -17.68
N ILE A 257 -0.33 -7.71 -16.83
CA ILE A 257 0.89 -6.94 -17.09
C ILE A 257 2.01 -7.91 -17.39
N GLU A 258 2.65 -7.78 -18.56
CA GLU A 258 3.93 -8.41 -18.84
C GLU A 258 5.04 -7.62 -18.14
N ILE A 259 5.87 -8.29 -17.36
CA ILE A 259 6.99 -7.71 -16.63
C ILE A 259 8.29 -8.41 -17.12
N ASP A 260 9.12 -7.66 -17.82
CA ASP A 260 10.46 -8.08 -18.23
C ASP A 260 11.47 -7.51 -17.24
N ALA A 261 11.95 -8.34 -16.32
CA ALA A 261 12.92 -7.94 -15.31
C ALA A 261 14.27 -7.63 -15.95
N GLY A 262 14.88 -6.53 -15.53
CA GLY A 262 16.17 -6.07 -16.04
C GLY A 262 17.35 -6.96 -15.63
N ALA A 263 18.57 -6.54 -15.99
CA ALA A 263 19.80 -7.30 -15.75
C ALA A 263 20.13 -7.53 -14.26
N SER A 264 19.57 -6.75 -13.35
CA SER A 264 19.68 -6.92 -11.89
C SER A 264 18.46 -7.59 -11.24
N GLY A 265 17.47 -8.01 -12.04
CA GLY A 265 16.18 -8.49 -11.54
C GLY A 265 15.28 -7.36 -11.10
N LEU A 266 14.17 -7.72 -10.44
CA LEU A 266 13.21 -6.80 -9.85
C LEU A 266 12.79 -7.31 -8.48
N VAL A 267 12.92 -6.48 -7.47
CA VAL A 267 12.29 -6.68 -6.16
C VAL A 267 11.17 -5.65 -6.02
N GLY A 268 9.97 -6.09 -5.68
CA GLY A 268 8.82 -5.21 -5.52
C GLY A 268 7.90 -5.61 -4.39
N LEU A 269 7.04 -4.66 -4.00
CA LEU A 269 5.88 -4.91 -3.15
C LEU A 269 4.63 -4.89 -4.02
N VAL A 270 3.82 -5.93 -3.91
CA VAL A 270 2.52 -6.01 -4.58
C VAL A 270 1.43 -5.93 -3.54
N ALA A 271 0.49 -5.02 -3.74
CA ALA A 271 -0.66 -4.82 -2.87
C ALA A 271 -1.94 -4.88 -3.69
N TYR A 272 -2.95 -5.59 -3.20
CA TYR A 272 -4.24 -5.68 -3.88
C TYR A 272 -5.40 -5.86 -2.91
N THR A 273 -6.60 -5.45 -3.33
CA THR A 273 -7.81 -5.59 -2.53
C THR A 273 -8.22 -7.05 -2.35
N GLY A 274 -8.88 -7.37 -1.23
CA GLY A 274 -9.46 -8.68 -0.92
C GLY A 274 -8.80 -9.41 0.23
N GLY A 275 -9.46 -10.49 0.68
CA GLY A 275 -9.17 -11.15 1.96
C GLY A 275 -8.18 -12.32 1.88
N GLY A 276 -7.55 -12.60 0.74
CA GLY A 276 -6.61 -13.72 0.63
C GLY A 276 -5.74 -13.68 -0.62
N PRO A 277 -4.59 -14.39 -0.59
CA PRO A 277 -3.65 -14.43 -1.70
C PRO A 277 -4.27 -15.02 -2.98
N VAL A 278 -4.01 -14.39 -4.12
CA VAL A 278 -4.38 -14.89 -5.46
C VAL A 278 -3.31 -15.88 -5.91
N SER A 279 -3.68 -17.14 -6.13
CA SER A 279 -2.71 -18.21 -6.44
C SER A 279 -1.97 -17.98 -7.76
N HIS A 280 -2.64 -17.43 -8.76
CA HIS A 280 -2.13 -17.18 -10.10
C HIS A 280 -1.71 -15.72 -10.34
N LEU A 281 -1.52 -14.93 -9.27
CA LEU A 281 -1.12 -13.52 -9.35
C LEU A 281 0.13 -13.32 -10.22
N LEU A 282 1.10 -14.24 -10.16
CA LEU A 282 2.37 -14.15 -10.87
C LEU A 282 2.63 -15.47 -11.65
N GLN A 283 2.81 -15.37 -12.97
CA GLN A 283 3.05 -16.51 -13.85
C GLN A 283 4.35 -16.32 -14.62
N CYS A 284 5.27 -17.29 -14.52
CA CYS A 284 6.54 -17.25 -15.22
C CYS A 284 6.34 -17.51 -16.72
N LEU A 285 6.87 -16.64 -17.57
CA LEU A 285 6.95 -16.80 -19.01
C LEU A 285 8.28 -17.40 -19.44
N THR A 286 9.39 -16.80 -18.96
CA THR A 286 10.74 -17.27 -19.26
C THR A 286 11.63 -17.15 -18.03
N ARG A 287 12.50 -18.16 -17.81
CA ARG A 287 13.55 -18.13 -16.81
C ARG A 287 14.92 -17.97 -17.48
N PRO A 288 15.91 -17.32 -16.81
CA PRO A 288 17.27 -17.28 -17.32
C PRO A 288 17.79 -18.68 -17.60
N GLY A 289 18.30 -18.92 -18.82
CA GLY A 289 18.87 -20.23 -19.22
C GLY A 289 17.89 -21.25 -19.81
N SER A 290 16.59 -20.98 -19.90
CA SER A 290 15.67 -21.80 -20.68
C SER A 290 15.81 -21.44 -22.17
N THR A 291 16.41 -22.34 -22.96
CA THR A 291 16.46 -22.24 -24.44
C THR A 291 15.11 -22.66 -25.03
N ASP A 292 14.07 -21.93 -24.76
CA ASP A 292 12.81 -22.06 -25.49
C ASP A 292 12.74 -20.96 -26.56
N ALA A 293 13.60 -21.14 -27.57
CA ALA A 293 13.56 -20.35 -28.81
C ALA A 293 12.38 -20.86 -29.65
N GLY A 294 11.19 -20.32 -29.45
CA GLY A 294 10.11 -20.65 -30.36
C GLY A 294 8.68 -20.41 -29.89
N ARG A 295 8.35 -19.21 -29.44
CA ARG A 295 6.98 -18.75 -29.57
C ARG A 295 6.92 -17.40 -30.30
N PRO A 296 6.15 -17.30 -31.39
CA PRO A 296 5.93 -16.01 -32.05
C PRO A 296 5.24 -15.06 -31.05
N ARG A 297 5.71 -13.83 -30.96
CA ARG A 297 4.97 -12.73 -30.31
C ARG A 297 3.62 -12.59 -31.02
N GLU A 298 2.54 -13.03 -30.40
CA GLU A 298 1.21 -12.66 -30.83
C GLU A 298 1.03 -11.18 -30.62
N LEU A 299 1.07 -10.43 -31.73
CA LEU A 299 0.66 -9.04 -31.75
C LEU A 299 -0.80 -8.98 -31.35
N HIS A 300 -1.08 -8.42 -30.18
CA HIS A 300 -2.44 -8.11 -29.74
C HIS A 300 -3.04 -7.11 -30.72
N MET A 301 -3.84 -7.61 -31.66
CA MET A 301 -4.72 -6.75 -32.47
C MET A 301 -5.94 -6.38 -31.60
N PRO A 302 -6.34 -5.11 -31.56
CA PRO A 302 -7.55 -4.72 -30.85
C PRO A 302 -8.76 -5.40 -31.49
N ILE A 303 -9.62 -6.00 -30.67
CA ILE A 303 -10.90 -6.56 -31.10
C ILE A 303 -11.75 -5.42 -31.64
N SER A 304 -11.88 -5.35 -32.97
CA SER A 304 -12.85 -4.48 -33.65
C SER A 304 -14.26 -4.98 -33.30
N LEU A 305 -15.02 -4.14 -32.64
CA LEU A 305 -16.47 -4.30 -32.52
C LEU A 305 -17.06 -4.30 -33.93
N VAL A 306 -17.46 -5.46 -34.42
CA VAL A 306 -18.25 -5.60 -35.63
C VAL A 306 -19.68 -5.18 -35.28
N GLU A 307 -20.06 -3.98 -35.70
CA GLU A 307 -21.45 -3.53 -35.70
C GLU A 307 -22.27 -4.44 -36.65
N GLY A 308 -23.05 -5.34 -36.08
CA GLY A 308 -24.08 -6.10 -36.81
C GLY A 308 -25.27 -5.19 -37.11
N LYS A 309 -25.43 -4.81 -38.38
CA LYS A 309 -26.67 -4.21 -38.89
C LYS A 309 -27.83 -5.21 -38.76
N PRO A 310 -29.02 -4.79 -38.30
CA PRO A 310 -30.19 -5.63 -38.33
C PRO A 310 -30.71 -5.76 -39.76
N ALA A 311 -30.87 -6.98 -40.23
CA ALA A 311 -31.55 -7.30 -41.48
C ALA A 311 -33.07 -7.07 -41.34
N LEU A 312 -33.60 -6.21 -42.17
CA LEU A 312 -35.02 -6.02 -42.42
C LEU A 312 -35.58 -7.30 -43.14
N GLY A 313 -36.37 -8.06 -42.42
CA GLY A 313 -37.16 -9.17 -43.00
C GLY A 313 -38.64 -8.80 -43.04
N ASN A 314 -39.13 -8.58 -44.23
CA ASN A 314 -40.54 -8.37 -44.58
C ASN A 314 -41.38 -9.64 -44.38
N GLY A 315 -42.60 -9.47 -43.85
CA GLY A 315 -43.74 -10.15 -44.45
C GLY A 315 -44.42 -11.25 -43.63
N ARG A 316 -45.53 -11.03 -43.13
CA ARG A 316 -46.91 -11.43 -43.49
C ARG A 316 -47.79 -11.54 -42.24
N ARG A 317 -48.89 -10.82 -42.37
CA ARG A 317 -50.14 -11.02 -41.57
C ARG A 317 -50.68 -12.40 -41.83
N GLU A 318 -51.17 -13.08 -40.80
CA GLU A 318 -52.36 -13.93 -40.85
C GLU A 318 -53.12 -13.82 -39.55
N THR A 319 -54.36 -13.34 -39.71
CA THR A 319 -55.47 -13.35 -38.78
C THR A 319 -56.01 -14.80 -38.71
N ILE A 320 -56.45 -15.29 -37.54
CA ILE A 320 -57.70 -16.05 -37.36
C ILE A 320 -57.88 -16.38 -35.86
N LYS A 321 -59.06 -15.93 -35.39
CA LYS A 321 -59.91 -16.24 -34.22
C LYS A 321 -59.39 -16.02 -32.81
#